data_8a4a35ed0331d9071465aee94aa2ced9
#
_entry.id   8a4a35ed0331d9071465aee94aa2ced9
#
_cell.length_a   1.000
_cell.length_b   1.000
_cell.length_c   1.000
_cell.angle_alpha   90.00
_cell.angle_beta   90.00
_cell.angle_gamma   90.00
#
_symmetry.space_group_name_H-M   'P 1'
#
loop_
_entity.id
_entity.type
_entity.pdbx_description
1 polymer ?
#
loop_
_entity_poly.entity_id
_entity_poly.type
_entity_poly.pdbx_seq_one_letter_code
_entity_poly.pdbx_strand_id
1 'polypeptide(L)'
;MVDTARLNIHDNWTGNGHFHPRKWGRARKTYDTCLILFLEFYTTTISTAGAPVAKQAYEDLGIDPVQATFIFVSVYLIGQSVGGIFFPPWSESFGRKNLYIISTALYSLLCLMTAVSASVAGVVVGRFATGFLSSIPTVVITGSIEDLWDTRERVWWVFWWVLAGNLGLLTGPMIADGILGHSHWKWVFYTAAIVTACVACLLFTLKESRLSVLLLSPGSVTTQAARDETLPTRTPNRQEKLELLRPLRLLVTEPIVCLVSVVTAISFGLVYLFIEVLPMIYLDPVFAASPKNVYFLTIGLGAFFSVFTRGYDNLVLARQSAKNLPITPENKLGGYVIGSPLLAISLWWFAWTIPPFAVLHWTIPTASLVLTGYALNELNYVLAGYLTDCYQQYAASSVGAMAITRSLFSATFPLFGTALFRLLGYNVASTVLAVGVTVLCIMPPLLLRYGAVLRKISPFAQNQ
;
A
#
# COMPACT_ATOMS: atom_id res chain seq x y z
N MET A 1 -12.23 -27.14 28.14
CA MET A 1 -12.98 -28.08 27.28
C MET A 1 -13.57 -27.45 26.00
N VAL A 2 -13.65 -26.12 25.86
CA VAL A 2 -14.19 -25.45 24.66
C VAL A 2 -13.11 -25.26 23.55
N ASP A 3 -11.83 -25.19 23.92
CA ASP A 3 -10.74 -24.95 22.94
C ASP A 3 -10.32 -26.18 22.14
N THR A 4 -10.42 -27.37 22.73
CA THR A 4 -10.11 -28.62 22.01
C THR A 4 -11.15 -28.95 20.92
N ALA A 5 -12.40 -28.51 21.07
CA ALA A 5 -13.41 -28.65 20.03
C ALA A 5 -13.19 -27.73 18.82
N ARG A 6 -12.59 -26.52 19.03
CA ARG A 6 -12.26 -25.60 17.94
C ARG A 6 -11.06 -26.09 17.12
N LEU A 7 -10.05 -26.67 17.74
CA LEU A 7 -8.92 -27.29 17.06
C LEU A 7 -9.32 -28.52 16.25
N ASN A 8 -10.21 -29.37 16.80
CA ASN A 8 -10.68 -30.57 16.12
C ASN A 8 -11.61 -30.28 14.91
N ILE A 9 -12.34 -29.17 14.90
CA ILE A 9 -13.12 -28.77 13.73
C ILE A 9 -12.22 -28.33 12.58
N HIS A 10 -11.10 -27.65 12.87
CA HIS A 10 -10.14 -27.21 11.85
C HIS A 10 -9.39 -28.40 11.24
N ASP A 11 -9.08 -29.44 12.00
CA ASP A 11 -8.31 -30.60 11.56
C ASP A 11 -9.19 -31.70 10.91
N ASN A 12 -10.44 -31.87 11.34
CA ASN A 12 -11.36 -32.88 10.77
C ASN A 12 -11.92 -32.51 9.38
N TRP A 13 -11.76 -31.27 8.92
CA TRP A 13 -12.07 -30.84 7.54
C TRP A 13 -11.05 -31.31 6.51
N THR A 14 -10.08 -32.11 6.90
CA THR A 14 -9.00 -32.64 6.04
C THR A 14 -9.44 -33.78 5.14
N GLY A 15 -10.68 -34.26 5.22
CA GLY A 15 -11.16 -35.44 4.48
C GLY A 15 -11.27 -35.27 2.96
N ASN A 16 -11.61 -34.07 2.44
CA ASN A 16 -11.66 -33.80 0.99
C ASN A 16 -10.96 -32.46 0.67
N GLY A 17 -9.65 -32.49 0.65
CA GLY A 17 -8.70 -31.39 0.72
C GLY A 17 -8.70 -30.33 -0.39
N HIS A 18 -9.67 -30.27 -1.31
CA HIS A 18 -9.66 -29.35 -2.46
C HIS A 18 -10.35 -28.00 -2.23
N PHE A 19 -11.09 -27.81 -1.14
CA PHE A 19 -11.90 -26.61 -0.92
C PHE A 19 -11.15 -25.45 -0.24
N HIS A 20 -10.13 -25.72 0.57
CA HIS A 20 -9.44 -24.65 1.27
C HIS A 20 -8.47 -23.90 0.34
N PRO A 21 -8.54 -22.56 0.20
CA PRO A 21 -7.70 -21.78 -0.71
C PRO A 21 -6.19 -21.99 -0.53
N ARG A 22 -5.70 -22.22 0.70
CA ARG A 22 -4.29 -22.53 0.98
C ARG A 22 -3.81 -23.84 0.35
N LYS A 23 -4.72 -24.78 0.07
CA LYS A 23 -4.41 -26.07 -0.57
C LYS A 23 -4.46 -26.01 -2.12
N TRP A 24 -4.82 -24.88 -2.70
CA TRP A 24 -4.78 -24.74 -4.18
C TRP A 24 -3.37 -24.93 -4.73
N GLY A 25 -3.28 -25.38 -5.97
CA GLY A 25 -1.99 -25.53 -6.66
C GLY A 25 -1.20 -24.21 -6.68
N ARG A 26 0.11 -24.28 -6.48
CA ARG A 26 1.00 -23.10 -6.41
C ARG A 26 0.85 -22.19 -7.62
N ALA A 27 0.82 -22.73 -8.82
CA ALA A 27 0.66 -21.94 -10.04
C ALA A 27 -0.61 -21.08 -10.03
N ARG A 28 -1.73 -21.63 -9.51
CA ARG A 28 -2.98 -20.91 -9.41
C ARG A 28 -2.91 -19.78 -8.41
N LYS A 29 -2.40 -20.05 -7.20
CA LYS A 29 -2.22 -19.02 -6.15
C LYS A 29 -1.31 -17.90 -6.63
N THR A 30 -0.19 -18.25 -7.29
CA THR A 30 0.74 -17.27 -7.86
C THR A 30 0.08 -16.41 -8.93
N TYR A 31 -0.68 -17.02 -9.85
CA TYR A 31 -1.41 -16.29 -10.90
C TYR A 31 -2.39 -15.28 -10.29
N ASP A 32 -3.25 -15.73 -9.36
CA ASP A 32 -4.25 -14.88 -8.74
C ASP A 32 -3.59 -13.72 -7.96
N THR A 33 -2.51 -14.01 -7.22
CA THR A 33 -1.79 -12.97 -6.47
C THR A 33 -1.07 -11.99 -7.40
N CYS A 34 -0.38 -12.47 -8.46
CA CYS A 34 0.31 -11.59 -9.41
C CYS A 34 -0.66 -10.65 -10.14
N LEU A 35 -1.86 -11.12 -10.46
CA LEU A 35 -2.87 -10.30 -11.12
C LEU A 35 -3.32 -9.14 -10.21
N ILE A 36 -3.52 -9.42 -8.91
CA ILE A 36 -3.87 -8.38 -7.93
C ILE A 36 -2.69 -7.44 -7.69
N LEU A 37 -1.45 -7.95 -7.64
CA LEU A 37 -0.23 -7.13 -7.54
C LEU A 37 -0.08 -6.17 -8.72
N PHE A 38 -0.37 -6.64 -9.93
CA PHE A 38 -0.34 -5.79 -11.12
C PHE A 38 -1.41 -4.69 -11.05
N LEU A 39 -2.60 -5.02 -10.56
CA LEU A 39 -3.66 -4.03 -10.33
C LEU A 39 -3.22 -2.96 -9.32
N GLU A 40 -2.60 -3.35 -8.22
CA GLU A 40 -2.05 -2.41 -7.22
C GLU A 40 -0.97 -1.53 -7.82
N PHE A 41 0.02 -2.13 -8.50
CA PHE A 41 1.07 -1.40 -9.21
C PHE A 41 0.48 -0.34 -10.16
N TYR A 42 -0.52 -0.72 -10.96
CA TYR A 42 -1.06 0.17 -11.98
C TYR A 42 -1.94 1.28 -11.38
N THR A 43 -2.76 0.99 -10.36
CA THR A 43 -3.58 2.02 -9.70
C THR A 43 -2.72 3.03 -8.94
N THR A 44 -1.61 2.61 -8.32
CA THR A 44 -0.65 3.52 -7.70
C THR A 44 0.12 4.34 -8.75
N THR A 45 0.44 3.77 -9.91
CA THR A 45 1.00 4.49 -11.06
C THR A 45 0.08 5.64 -11.50
N ILE A 46 -1.21 5.40 -11.65
CA ILE A 46 -2.17 6.44 -12.04
C ILE A 46 -2.40 7.48 -10.93
N SER A 47 -2.24 7.09 -9.67
CA SER A 47 -2.27 8.04 -8.55
C SER A 47 -1.25 9.16 -8.71
N THR A 48 0.00 8.81 -8.96
CA THR A 48 1.13 9.74 -9.03
C THR A 48 1.32 10.36 -10.40
N ALA A 49 0.81 9.74 -11.47
CA ALA A 49 0.75 10.33 -12.81
C ALA A 49 -0.04 11.66 -12.84
N GLY A 50 -0.89 11.90 -11.83
CA GLY A 50 -1.59 13.17 -11.65
C GLY A 50 -0.70 14.39 -11.47
N ALA A 51 0.51 14.24 -10.90
CA ALA A 51 1.43 15.34 -10.64
C ALA A 51 1.98 16.00 -11.92
N PRO A 52 2.57 15.27 -12.90
CA PRO A 52 2.92 15.85 -14.19
C PRO A 52 1.72 16.33 -15.01
N VAL A 53 0.58 15.61 -14.93
CA VAL A 53 -0.66 16.01 -15.60
C VAL A 53 -1.13 17.37 -15.10
N ALA A 54 -1.09 17.63 -13.79
CA ALA A 54 -1.48 18.92 -13.22
C ALA A 54 -0.69 20.09 -13.81
N LYS A 55 0.63 19.86 -14.11
CA LYS A 55 1.54 20.87 -14.69
C LYS A 55 1.22 21.23 -16.16
N GLN A 56 0.41 20.45 -16.85
CA GLN A 56 -0.06 20.77 -18.22
C GLN A 56 -1.53 21.17 -18.23
N ALA A 57 -2.35 20.51 -17.41
CA ALA A 57 -3.80 20.68 -17.43
C ALA A 57 -4.30 21.99 -16.81
N TYR A 58 -3.48 22.71 -16.00
CA TYR A 58 -3.92 23.94 -15.34
C TYR A 58 -4.27 25.05 -16.35
N GLU A 59 -3.52 25.15 -17.45
CA GLU A 59 -3.81 26.13 -18.52
C GLU A 59 -5.11 25.81 -19.24
N ASP A 60 -5.32 24.56 -19.62
CA ASP A 60 -6.51 24.11 -20.34
C ASP A 60 -7.80 24.25 -19.52
N LEU A 61 -7.69 24.07 -18.21
CA LEU A 61 -8.84 24.15 -17.28
C LEU A 61 -9.04 25.56 -16.73
N GLY A 62 -8.12 26.50 -16.99
CA GLY A 62 -8.19 27.88 -16.49
C GLY A 62 -8.13 27.98 -14.96
N ILE A 63 -7.33 27.16 -14.30
CA ILE A 63 -7.20 27.07 -12.84
C ILE A 63 -5.76 27.35 -12.39
N ASP A 64 -5.54 27.64 -11.11
CA ASP A 64 -4.20 27.84 -10.57
C ASP A 64 -3.41 26.53 -10.48
N PRO A 65 -2.05 26.55 -10.60
CA PRO A 65 -1.21 25.36 -10.48
C PRO A 65 -1.42 24.58 -9.17
N VAL A 66 -1.66 25.26 -8.04
CA VAL A 66 -1.92 24.62 -6.76
C VAL A 66 -3.27 23.92 -6.77
N GLN A 67 -4.30 24.56 -7.37
CA GLN A 67 -5.61 23.94 -7.56
C GLN A 67 -5.52 22.71 -8.46
N ALA A 68 -4.72 22.77 -9.53
CA ALA A 68 -4.51 21.62 -10.40
C ALA A 68 -3.85 20.45 -9.64
N THR A 69 -2.80 20.71 -8.86
CA THR A 69 -2.17 19.69 -8.01
C THR A 69 -3.18 19.11 -7.01
N PHE A 70 -3.99 19.95 -6.38
CA PHE A 70 -5.07 19.51 -5.49
C PHE A 70 -6.05 18.57 -6.21
N ILE A 71 -6.53 18.95 -7.39
CA ILE A 71 -7.52 18.17 -8.15
C ILE A 71 -6.94 16.84 -8.63
N PHE A 72 -5.75 16.87 -9.24
CA PHE A 72 -5.19 15.68 -9.86
C PHE A 72 -4.49 14.72 -8.88
N VAL A 73 -4.00 15.19 -7.73
CA VAL A 73 -3.29 14.36 -6.74
C VAL A 73 -4.10 14.24 -5.45
N SER A 74 -4.40 15.36 -4.77
CA SER A 74 -4.99 15.32 -3.43
C SER A 74 -6.41 14.76 -3.42
N VAL A 75 -7.25 15.12 -4.37
CA VAL A 75 -8.63 14.61 -4.49
C VAL A 75 -8.66 13.11 -4.69
N TYR A 76 -7.73 12.55 -5.47
CA TYR A 76 -7.58 11.10 -5.62
C TYR A 76 -7.24 10.43 -4.28
N LEU A 77 -6.28 10.96 -3.55
CA LEU A 77 -5.84 10.41 -2.26
C LEU A 77 -6.91 10.55 -1.16
N ILE A 78 -7.68 11.63 -1.18
CA ILE A 78 -8.86 11.78 -0.31
C ILE A 78 -9.90 10.70 -0.64
N GLY A 79 -10.17 10.45 -1.92
CA GLY A 79 -11.02 9.36 -2.35
C GLY A 79 -10.50 8.01 -1.85
N GLN A 80 -9.21 7.74 -2.00
CA GLN A 80 -8.56 6.51 -1.52
C GLN A 80 -8.68 6.36 0.00
N SER A 81 -8.55 7.44 0.77
CA SER A 81 -8.74 7.44 2.22
C SER A 81 -10.17 7.03 2.60
N VAL A 82 -11.17 7.61 1.94
CA VAL A 82 -12.58 7.26 2.17
C VAL A 82 -12.85 5.79 1.81
N GLY A 83 -12.32 5.30 0.68
CA GLY A 83 -12.43 3.90 0.29
C GLY A 83 -11.79 2.93 1.29
N GLY A 84 -10.69 3.34 1.92
CA GLY A 84 -10.03 2.58 2.99
C GLY A 84 -10.90 2.35 4.23
N ILE A 85 -11.95 3.14 4.44
CA ILE A 85 -12.91 2.95 5.53
C ILE A 85 -13.91 1.83 5.15
N PHE A 86 -14.45 1.87 3.95
CA PHE A 86 -15.60 1.04 3.55
C PHE A 86 -15.22 -0.35 3.04
N PHE A 87 -14.17 -0.46 2.21
CA PHE A 87 -13.90 -1.71 1.50
C PHE A 87 -13.28 -2.84 2.34
N PRO A 88 -12.44 -2.61 3.38
CA PRO A 88 -11.92 -3.70 4.19
C PRO A 88 -13.04 -4.53 4.85
N PRO A 89 -13.96 -3.94 5.63
CA PRO A 89 -15.07 -4.69 6.23
C PRO A 89 -16.00 -5.32 5.18
N TRP A 90 -16.20 -4.65 4.07
CA TRP A 90 -17.02 -5.18 2.98
C TRP A 90 -16.40 -6.43 2.36
N SER A 91 -15.10 -6.40 2.07
CA SER A 91 -14.38 -7.55 1.50
C SER A 91 -14.35 -8.76 2.45
N GLU A 92 -14.29 -8.50 3.76
CA GLU A 92 -14.32 -9.53 4.80
C GLU A 92 -15.70 -10.22 4.87
N SER A 93 -16.78 -9.51 4.55
CA SER A 93 -18.15 -9.99 4.67
C SER A 93 -18.73 -10.59 3.39
N PHE A 94 -18.45 -9.99 2.23
CA PHE A 94 -19.11 -10.34 0.95
C PHE A 94 -18.19 -11.07 -0.04
N GLY A 95 -16.93 -11.27 0.28
CA GLY A 95 -15.93 -11.88 -0.60
C GLY A 95 -15.12 -10.88 -1.39
N ARG A 96 -14.11 -11.37 -2.07
CA ARG A 96 -13.06 -10.55 -2.69
C ARG A 96 -13.12 -10.51 -4.19
N LYS A 97 -13.44 -11.64 -4.84
CA LYS A 97 -13.45 -11.75 -6.30
C LYS A 97 -14.33 -10.70 -6.97
N ASN A 98 -15.61 -10.67 -6.59
CA ASN A 98 -16.59 -9.77 -7.22
C ASN A 98 -16.23 -8.30 -6.95
N LEU A 99 -15.67 -8.01 -5.78
CA LEU A 99 -15.22 -6.67 -5.43
C LEU A 99 -14.10 -6.19 -6.37
N TYR A 100 -13.06 -7.03 -6.63
CA TYR A 100 -12.01 -6.69 -7.59
C TYR A 100 -12.54 -6.47 -9.00
N ILE A 101 -13.42 -7.35 -9.51
CA ILE A 101 -13.96 -7.25 -10.87
C ILE A 101 -14.77 -5.96 -11.04
N ILE A 102 -15.76 -5.75 -10.17
CA ILE A 102 -16.68 -4.62 -10.28
C ILE A 102 -15.92 -3.30 -10.12
N SER A 103 -15.04 -3.22 -9.12
CA SER A 103 -14.27 -2.00 -8.88
C SER A 103 -13.32 -1.65 -10.03
N THR A 104 -12.64 -2.63 -10.62
CA THR A 104 -11.72 -2.37 -11.72
C THR A 104 -12.46 -1.98 -12.99
N ALA A 105 -13.62 -2.58 -13.28
CA ALA A 105 -14.46 -2.19 -14.40
C ALA A 105 -14.99 -0.75 -14.23
N LEU A 106 -15.49 -0.40 -13.05
CA LEU A 106 -15.91 0.96 -12.74
C LEU A 106 -14.73 1.95 -12.77
N TYR A 107 -13.56 1.55 -12.28
CA TYR A 107 -12.36 2.38 -12.34
C TYR A 107 -12.00 2.73 -13.79
N SER A 108 -12.07 1.77 -14.71
CA SER A 108 -11.83 1.99 -16.14
C SER A 108 -12.82 3.01 -16.73
N LEU A 109 -14.12 2.86 -16.45
CA LEU A 109 -15.14 3.79 -16.90
C LEU A 109 -14.93 5.21 -16.34
N LEU A 110 -14.53 5.34 -15.09
CA LEU A 110 -14.26 6.63 -14.44
C LEU A 110 -12.97 7.28 -14.98
N CYS A 111 -11.96 6.50 -15.34
CA CYS A 111 -10.79 7.01 -16.06
C CYS A 111 -11.19 7.58 -17.44
N LEU A 112 -12.04 6.86 -18.17
CA LEU A 112 -12.58 7.33 -19.45
C LEU A 112 -13.40 8.62 -19.27
N MET A 113 -14.27 8.68 -18.25
CA MET A 113 -15.03 9.88 -17.91
C MET A 113 -14.11 11.06 -17.61
N THR A 114 -13.03 10.86 -16.86
CA THR A 114 -12.03 11.89 -16.55
C THR A 114 -11.34 12.41 -17.83
N ALA A 115 -10.99 11.49 -18.75
CA ALA A 115 -10.36 11.82 -20.03
C ALA A 115 -11.26 12.63 -20.96
N VAL A 116 -12.54 12.29 -21.04
CA VAL A 116 -13.52 12.96 -21.91
C VAL A 116 -13.99 14.29 -21.32
N SER A 117 -13.95 14.43 -19.99
CA SER A 117 -14.46 15.62 -19.31
C SER A 117 -13.74 16.90 -19.77
N ALA A 118 -14.52 17.92 -20.07
CA ALA A 118 -14.06 19.28 -20.38
C ALA A 118 -14.21 20.23 -19.18
N SER A 119 -14.82 19.78 -18.08
CA SER A 119 -15.12 20.62 -16.91
C SER A 119 -14.28 20.21 -15.70
N VAL A 120 -13.89 21.20 -14.91
CA VAL A 120 -13.19 20.99 -13.63
C VAL A 120 -13.99 20.06 -12.71
N ALA A 121 -15.31 20.25 -12.61
CA ALA A 121 -16.17 19.41 -11.78
C ALA A 121 -16.15 17.94 -12.20
N GLY A 122 -16.17 17.64 -13.50
CA GLY A 122 -16.08 16.28 -14.01
C GLY A 122 -14.74 15.61 -13.70
N VAL A 123 -13.65 16.36 -13.81
CA VAL A 123 -12.30 15.86 -13.42
C VAL A 123 -12.24 15.59 -11.91
N VAL A 124 -12.76 16.49 -11.07
CA VAL A 124 -12.80 16.31 -9.59
C VAL A 124 -13.59 15.06 -9.23
N VAL A 125 -14.79 14.87 -9.77
CA VAL A 125 -15.61 13.68 -9.50
C VAL A 125 -14.91 12.41 -9.99
N GLY A 126 -14.34 12.45 -11.19
CA GLY A 126 -13.60 11.32 -11.76
C GLY A 126 -12.38 10.94 -10.92
N ARG A 127 -11.59 11.93 -10.49
CA ARG A 127 -10.40 11.69 -9.64
C ARG A 127 -10.78 11.19 -8.25
N PHE A 128 -11.81 11.74 -7.62
CA PHE A 128 -12.30 11.26 -6.34
C PHE A 128 -12.79 9.81 -6.43
N ALA A 129 -13.64 9.52 -7.42
CA ALA A 129 -14.21 8.19 -7.58
C ALA A 129 -13.18 7.14 -7.98
N THR A 130 -12.21 7.47 -8.86
CA THR A 130 -11.08 6.57 -9.15
C THR A 130 -10.20 6.36 -7.93
N GLY A 131 -9.93 7.40 -7.14
CA GLY A 131 -9.23 7.29 -5.87
C GLY A 131 -9.96 6.38 -4.88
N PHE A 132 -11.28 6.56 -4.74
CA PHE A 132 -12.12 5.71 -3.88
C PHE A 132 -12.00 4.23 -4.23
N LEU A 133 -12.10 3.87 -5.50
CA LEU A 133 -12.00 2.49 -5.96
C LEU A 133 -10.57 1.92 -5.88
N SER A 134 -9.53 2.76 -6.01
CA SER A 134 -8.13 2.33 -5.92
C SER A 134 -7.73 1.82 -4.53
N SER A 135 -8.52 2.14 -3.51
CA SER A 135 -8.27 1.60 -2.17
C SER A 135 -8.49 0.08 -2.09
N ILE A 136 -9.27 -0.51 -3.03
CA ILE A 136 -9.56 -1.95 -3.02
C ILE A 136 -8.29 -2.79 -3.21
N PRO A 137 -7.50 -2.66 -4.31
CA PRO A 137 -6.25 -3.39 -4.43
C PRO A 137 -5.27 -3.05 -3.30
N THR A 138 -5.27 -1.82 -2.79
CA THR A 138 -4.34 -1.38 -1.75
C THR A 138 -4.59 -2.05 -0.38
N VAL A 139 -5.84 -2.24 0.04
CA VAL A 139 -6.15 -2.76 1.39
C VAL A 139 -6.68 -4.18 1.40
N VAL A 140 -7.45 -4.61 0.37
CA VAL A 140 -8.05 -5.93 0.33
C VAL A 140 -7.02 -7.03 0.01
N ILE A 141 -5.93 -6.68 -0.66
CA ILE A 141 -4.87 -7.61 -1.05
C ILE A 141 -4.23 -8.30 0.16
N THR A 142 -4.04 -7.60 1.29
CA THR A 142 -3.43 -8.17 2.50
C THR A 142 -4.22 -9.37 3.00
N GLY A 143 -5.53 -9.22 3.03
CA GLY A 143 -6.39 -10.32 3.37
C GLY A 143 -6.41 -11.42 2.30
N SER A 144 -6.31 -11.09 0.98
CA SER A 144 -6.21 -12.10 -0.09
C SER A 144 -4.92 -12.92 0.06
N ILE A 145 -3.81 -12.27 0.39
CA ILE A 145 -2.53 -12.94 0.66
C ILE A 145 -2.66 -13.85 1.88
N GLU A 146 -3.34 -13.41 2.95
CA GLU A 146 -3.56 -14.23 4.14
C GLU A 146 -4.42 -15.46 3.88
N ASP A 147 -5.47 -15.33 3.06
CA ASP A 147 -6.33 -16.45 2.70
C ASP A 147 -5.61 -17.53 1.87
N LEU A 148 -4.68 -17.10 0.99
CA LEU A 148 -4.02 -17.98 0.01
C LEU A 148 -2.71 -18.60 0.50
N TRP A 149 -1.93 -17.88 1.35
CA TRP A 149 -0.55 -18.21 1.66
C TRP A 149 -0.32 -18.47 3.14
N ASP A 150 0.48 -19.49 3.44
CA ASP A 150 0.90 -19.80 4.80
C ASP A 150 1.88 -18.75 5.36
N THR A 151 2.00 -18.66 6.67
CA THR A 151 2.78 -17.63 7.38
C THR A 151 4.21 -17.45 6.84
N ARG A 152 4.86 -18.53 6.40
CA ARG A 152 6.23 -18.50 5.86
C ARG A 152 6.29 -17.95 4.44
N GLU A 153 5.36 -18.34 3.56
CA GLU A 153 5.29 -17.88 2.17
C GLU A 153 4.73 -16.45 2.11
N ARG A 154 3.85 -16.07 3.04
CA ARG A 154 3.23 -14.73 3.16
C ARG A 154 4.26 -13.61 3.28
N VAL A 155 5.41 -13.83 3.94
CA VAL A 155 6.52 -12.86 4.04
C VAL A 155 6.94 -12.35 2.65
N TRP A 156 7.08 -13.25 1.68
CA TRP A 156 7.46 -12.89 0.31
C TRP A 156 6.34 -12.16 -0.44
N TRP A 157 5.10 -12.60 -0.29
CA TRP A 157 3.98 -12.00 -1.01
C TRP A 157 3.62 -10.61 -0.49
N VAL A 158 3.71 -10.37 0.81
CA VAL A 158 3.59 -9.03 1.40
C VAL A 158 4.73 -8.13 0.92
N PHE A 159 5.95 -8.66 0.82
CA PHE A 159 7.09 -7.92 0.25
C PHE A 159 6.83 -7.50 -1.20
N TRP A 160 6.41 -8.43 -2.06
CA TRP A 160 6.11 -8.13 -3.46
C TRP A 160 4.96 -7.14 -3.61
N TRP A 161 3.96 -7.21 -2.73
CA TRP A 161 2.87 -6.24 -2.71
C TRP A 161 3.37 -4.82 -2.40
N VAL A 162 4.13 -4.62 -1.34
CA VAL A 162 4.65 -3.31 -0.96
C VAL A 162 5.61 -2.77 -2.02
N LEU A 163 6.47 -3.65 -2.57
CA LEU A 163 7.38 -3.27 -3.65
C LEU A 163 6.61 -2.84 -4.92
N ALA A 164 5.58 -3.59 -5.32
CA ALA A 164 4.74 -3.24 -6.47
C ALA A 164 4.08 -1.88 -6.29
N GLY A 165 3.51 -1.60 -5.11
CA GLY A 165 2.94 -0.29 -4.78
C GLY A 165 3.98 0.83 -4.87
N ASN A 166 5.14 0.67 -4.22
CA ASN A 166 6.20 1.67 -4.25
C ASN A 166 6.79 1.91 -5.66
N LEU A 167 6.99 0.84 -6.45
CA LEU A 167 7.41 0.98 -7.84
C LEU A 167 6.33 1.68 -8.68
N GLY A 168 5.05 1.41 -8.43
CA GLY A 168 3.94 2.11 -9.07
C GLY A 168 3.99 3.61 -8.82
N LEU A 169 4.23 4.03 -7.57
CA LEU A 169 4.36 5.46 -7.22
C LEU A 169 5.47 6.16 -8.01
N LEU A 170 6.60 5.48 -8.24
CA LEU A 170 7.76 6.05 -8.93
C LEU A 170 7.62 6.02 -10.47
N THR A 171 6.96 5.00 -11.00
CA THR A 171 6.77 4.87 -12.46
C THR A 171 5.67 5.78 -13.01
N GLY A 172 4.71 6.20 -12.17
CA GLY A 172 3.62 7.08 -12.58
C GLY A 172 4.07 8.39 -13.24
N PRO A 173 4.91 9.19 -12.58
CA PRO A 173 5.44 10.42 -13.17
C PRO A 173 6.26 10.16 -14.44
N MET A 174 7.03 9.06 -14.48
CA MET A 174 7.86 8.72 -15.65
C MET A 174 7.00 8.38 -16.87
N ILE A 175 5.94 7.58 -16.69
CA ILE A 175 5.00 7.22 -17.77
C ILE A 175 4.23 8.46 -18.21
N ALA A 176 3.74 9.27 -17.27
CA ALA A 176 3.03 10.49 -17.57
C ALA A 176 3.91 11.46 -18.37
N ASP A 177 5.14 11.70 -17.95
CA ASP A 177 6.10 12.55 -18.68
C ASP A 177 6.37 12.04 -20.09
N GLY A 178 6.46 10.72 -20.29
CA GLY A 178 6.61 10.11 -21.59
C GLY A 178 5.41 10.38 -22.52
N ILE A 179 4.19 10.30 -21.99
CA ILE A 179 2.96 10.57 -22.74
C ILE A 179 2.84 12.08 -23.03
N LEU A 180 3.06 12.91 -22.02
CA LEU A 180 2.93 14.37 -22.11
C LEU A 180 3.94 15.02 -23.07
N GLY A 181 5.11 14.37 -23.28
CA GLY A 181 6.10 14.83 -24.26
C GLY A 181 5.63 14.75 -25.72
N HIS A 182 4.60 13.93 -26.02
CA HIS A 182 4.11 13.69 -27.38
C HIS A 182 2.60 13.89 -27.54
N SER A 183 1.85 14.00 -26.43
CA SER A 183 0.40 13.98 -26.47
C SER A 183 -0.22 14.86 -25.37
N HIS A 184 -1.49 15.20 -25.54
CA HIS A 184 -2.27 15.95 -24.56
C HIS A 184 -2.47 15.15 -23.25
N TRP A 185 -2.57 15.83 -22.10
CA TRP A 185 -2.69 15.21 -20.78
C TRP A 185 -3.85 14.19 -20.65
N LYS A 186 -4.92 14.34 -21.41
CA LYS A 186 -6.05 13.41 -21.44
C LYS A 186 -5.64 11.97 -21.82
N TRP A 187 -4.59 11.80 -22.62
CA TRP A 187 -4.10 10.49 -23.01
C TRP A 187 -3.59 9.65 -21.87
N VAL A 188 -3.14 10.25 -20.77
CA VAL A 188 -2.79 9.54 -19.55
C VAL A 188 -4.00 8.78 -19.00
N PHE A 189 -5.19 9.39 -19.05
CA PHE A 189 -6.42 8.74 -18.57
C PHE A 189 -7.04 7.80 -19.61
N TYR A 190 -6.90 8.06 -20.91
CA TYR A 190 -7.30 7.09 -21.95
C TYR A 190 -6.49 5.81 -21.85
N THR A 191 -5.16 5.89 -21.71
CA THR A 191 -4.31 4.72 -21.52
C THR A 191 -4.65 3.99 -20.22
N ALA A 192 -4.94 4.73 -19.14
CA ALA A 192 -5.40 4.16 -17.88
C ALA A 192 -6.72 3.37 -18.06
N ALA A 193 -7.69 3.92 -18.77
CA ALA A 193 -8.97 3.26 -19.04
C ALA A 193 -8.77 1.95 -19.84
N ILE A 194 -7.94 1.98 -20.88
CA ILE A 194 -7.67 0.80 -21.71
C ILE A 194 -7.00 -0.31 -20.90
N VAL A 195 -5.92 0.01 -20.18
CA VAL A 195 -5.18 -0.99 -19.40
C VAL A 195 -6.05 -1.60 -18.29
N THR A 196 -6.79 -0.76 -17.56
CA THR A 196 -7.67 -1.25 -16.49
C THR A 196 -8.87 -2.03 -17.03
N ALA A 197 -9.39 -1.74 -18.23
CA ALA A 197 -10.38 -2.57 -18.90
C ALA A 197 -9.83 -3.97 -19.23
N CYS A 198 -8.61 -4.04 -19.77
CA CYS A 198 -7.94 -5.33 -20.03
C CYS A 198 -7.73 -6.12 -18.72
N VAL A 199 -7.30 -5.45 -17.65
CA VAL A 199 -7.15 -6.08 -16.34
C VAL A 199 -8.49 -6.56 -15.79
N ALA A 200 -9.57 -5.78 -15.94
CA ALA A 200 -10.91 -6.20 -15.53
C ALA A 200 -11.35 -7.49 -16.25
N CYS A 201 -11.07 -7.62 -17.56
CA CYS A 201 -11.32 -8.86 -18.28
C CYS A 201 -10.49 -10.04 -17.72
N LEU A 202 -9.23 -9.83 -17.38
CA LEU A 202 -8.40 -10.88 -16.77
C LEU A 202 -8.89 -11.27 -15.36
N LEU A 203 -9.44 -10.32 -14.58
CA LEU A 203 -9.97 -10.57 -13.24
C LEU A 203 -11.19 -11.52 -13.23
N PHE A 204 -11.91 -11.71 -14.35
CA PHE A 204 -12.95 -12.74 -14.42
C PHE A 204 -12.40 -14.16 -14.20
N THR A 205 -11.13 -14.40 -14.51
CA THR A 205 -10.45 -15.67 -14.25
C THR A 205 -10.10 -15.89 -12.78
N LEU A 206 -10.13 -14.84 -11.92
CA LEU A 206 -9.84 -14.92 -10.50
C LEU A 206 -10.79 -15.92 -9.80
N LYS A 207 -10.29 -16.62 -8.79
CA LYS A 207 -11.13 -17.47 -7.91
C LYS A 207 -11.40 -16.74 -6.59
N GLU A 208 -12.59 -17.02 -6.00
CA GLU A 208 -12.91 -16.49 -4.67
C GLU A 208 -11.98 -17.11 -3.62
N SER A 209 -11.31 -16.28 -2.83
CA SER A 209 -10.37 -16.72 -1.81
C SER A 209 -10.93 -16.69 -0.40
N ARG A 210 -12.06 -16.01 -0.16
CA ARG A 210 -12.65 -15.89 1.17
C ARG A 210 -13.36 -17.17 1.57
N LEU A 211 -12.83 -17.87 2.58
CA LEU A 211 -13.35 -19.17 3.04
C LEU A 211 -14.82 -19.09 3.47
N SER A 212 -15.23 -18.03 4.17
CA SER A 212 -16.62 -17.85 4.62
C SER A 212 -17.62 -17.82 3.46
N VAL A 213 -17.25 -17.24 2.32
CA VAL A 213 -18.09 -17.15 1.12
C VAL A 213 -18.10 -18.49 0.37
N LEU A 214 -16.96 -19.17 0.31
CA LEU A 214 -16.85 -20.49 -0.31
C LEU A 214 -17.71 -21.54 0.41
N LEU A 215 -17.80 -21.48 1.73
CA LEU A 215 -18.62 -22.38 2.53
C LEU A 215 -20.13 -22.16 2.37
N LEU A 216 -20.54 -20.93 2.00
CA LEU A 216 -21.95 -20.58 1.77
C LEU A 216 -22.41 -20.82 0.33
N SER A 217 -21.48 -21.19 -0.58
CA SER A 217 -21.82 -21.38 -2.01
C SER A 217 -22.65 -22.67 -2.22
N PRO A 218 -23.65 -22.64 -3.12
CA PRO A 218 -24.44 -23.83 -3.48
C PRO A 218 -23.50 -24.94 -4.02
N GLY A 219 -23.57 -26.13 -3.40
CA GLY A 219 -22.69 -27.27 -3.73
C GLY A 219 -21.50 -27.46 -2.80
N SER A 220 -21.34 -26.63 -1.75
CA SER A 220 -20.36 -26.88 -0.69
C SER A 220 -20.80 -28.08 0.16
N VAL A 221 -19.83 -28.83 0.71
CA VAL A 221 -20.05 -29.98 1.57
C VAL A 221 -20.96 -29.66 2.77
N THR A 222 -20.94 -28.41 3.24
CA THR A 222 -21.81 -27.92 4.33
C THR A 222 -23.29 -27.91 3.94
N THR A 223 -23.61 -27.62 2.68
CA THR A 223 -25.02 -27.68 2.22
C THR A 223 -25.54 -29.12 2.16
N GLN A 224 -24.63 -30.07 1.89
CA GLN A 224 -24.96 -31.49 1.94
C GLN A 224 -25.03 -32.02 3.39
N ALA A 225 -24.10 -31.64 4.27
CA ALA A 225 -24.07 -32.01 5.67
C ALA A 225 -25.22 -31.36 6.49
N ALA A 226 -25.66 -30.16 6.12
CA ALA A 226 -26.84 -29.51 6.72
C ALA A 226 -28.15 -30.17 6.29
N ARG A 227 -28.16 -30.92 5.19
CA ARG A 227 -29.28 -31.80 4.81
C ARG A 227 -29.31 -33.09 5.60
N ASP A 228 -28.16 -33.55 6.10
CA ASP A 228 -28.04 -34.82 6.84
C ASP A 228 -28.16 -34.68 8.38
N GLU A 229 -28.65 -33.55 8.90
CA GLU A 229 -28.94 -33.25 10.34
C GLU A 229 -27.83 -33.56 11.36
N THR A 230 -26.57 -33.79 10.92
CA THR A 230 -25.51 -34.31 11.80
C THR A 230 -24.46 -33.31 12.26
N LEU A 231 -24.56 -32.05 11.85
CA LEU A 231 -23.65 -31.00 12.29
C LEU A 231 -24.39 -29.84 12.94
N PRO A 232 -23.91 -29.32 14.10
CA PRO A 232 -24.51 -28.14 14.69
C PRO A 232 -24.35 -26.98 13.68
N THR A 233 -25.45 -26.61 13.04
CA THR A 233 -25.58 -25.46 12.17
C THR A 233 -25.33 -24.19 12.96
N ARG A 234 -24.06 -23.91 13.27
CA ARG A 234 -23.66 -22.58 13.62
C ARG A 234 -23.51 -21.81 12.29
N THR A 235 -24.64 -21.42 11.71
CA THR A 235 -24.67 -20.36 10.71
C THR A 235 -23.77 -19.25 11.21
N PRO A 236 -22.73 -18.86 10.44
CA PRO A 236 -21.99 -17.64 10.78
C PRO A 236 -23.07 -16.59 10.97
N ASN A 237 -23.14 -16.03 12.17
CA ASN A 237 -24.18 -15.10 12.54
C ASN A 237 -24.06 -13.94 11.54
N ARG A 238 -24.97 -13.90 10.55
CA ARG A 238 -25.05 -12.85 9.51
C ARG A 238 -25.29 -11.48 10.15
N GLN A 239 -25.37 -11.45 11.47
CA GLN A 239 -25.53 -10.33 12.38
C GLN A 239 -24.23 -9.92 13.08
N GLU A 240 -23.04 -10.37 12.69
CA GLU A 240 -21.86 -9.52 12.93
C GLU A 240 -22.12 -8.25 12.11
N LYS A 241 -22.75 -7.29 12.78
CA LYS A 241 -23.09 -5.97 12.22
C LYS A 241 -21.90 -5.53 11.41
N LEU A 242 -22.14 -5.24 10.13
CA LEU A 242 -21.13 -4.70 9.23
C LEU A 242 -20.54 -3.44 9.90
N GLU A 243 -19.48 -3.59 10.68
CA GLU A 243 -18.83 -2.48 11.36
C GLU A 243 -18.01 -1.71 10.32
N LEU A 244 -18.69 -0.96 9.45
CA LEU A 244 -18.08 -0.17 8.40
C LEU A 244 -17.01 0.79 8.94
N LEU A 245 -17.16 1.22 10.18
CA LEU A 245 -16.22 2.13 10.83
C LEU A 245 -15.10 1.39 11.61
N ARG A 246 -14.96 0.05 11.46
CA ARG A 246 -13.93 -0.72 12.15
C ARG A 246 -12.51 -0.19 11.91
N PRO A 247 -12.07 0.19 10.69
CA PRO A 247 -10.75 0.76 10.50
C PRO A 247 -10.52 2.06 11.30
N LEU A 248 -11.53 2.95 11.36
CA LEU A 248 -11.45 4.17 12.16
C LEU A 248 -11.42 3.87 13.68
N ARG A 249 -12.22 2.91 14.12
CA ARG A 249 -12.18 2.47 15.51
C ARG A 249 -10.81 1.92 15.88
N LEU A 250 -10.23 1.04 15.05
CA LEU A 250 -8.88 0.53 15.25
C LEU A 250 -7.84 1.64 15.30
N LEU A 251 -7.95 2.66 14.44
CA LEU A 251 -7.02 3.79 14.42
C LEU A 251 -7.04 4.59 15.73
N VAL A 252 -8.22 4.75 16.36
CA VAL A 252 -8.36 5.56 17.58
C VAL A 252 -8.14 4.74 18.85
N THR A 253 -8.58 3.46 18.87
CA THR A 253 -8.55 2.65 20.09
C THR A 253 -7.26 1.85 20.26
N GLU A 254 -6.55 1.54 19.16
CA GLU A 254 -5.38 0.67 19.17
C GLU A 254 -4.08 1.46 19.06
N PRO A 255 -3.28 1.58 20.13
CA PRO A 255 -2.04 2.39 20.12
C PRO A 255 -1.03 1.93 19.07
N ILE A 256 -0.93 0.61 18.84
CA ILE A 256 -0.03 0.03 17.84
C ILE A 256 -0.44 0.49 16.43
N VAL A 257 -1.75 0.44 16.12
CA VAL A 257 -2.26 0.88 14.82
C VAL A 257 -1.99 2.37 14.62
N CYS A 258 -2.22 3.19 15.64
CA CYS A 258 -1.96 4.63 15.60
C CYS A 258 -0.46 4.93 15.34
N LEU A 259 0.45 4.35 16.12
CA LEU A 259 1.90 4.56 15.98
C LEU A 259 2.40 4.14 14.59
N VAL A 260 2.04 2.94 14.15
CA VAL A 260 2.41 2.43 12.82
C VAL A 260 1.84 3.32 11.71
N SER A 261 0.59 3.77 11.86
CA SER A 261 -0.07 4.63 10.87
C SER A 261 0.62 5.99 10.73
N VAL A 262 1.09 6.60 11.82
CA VAL A 262 1.82 7.87 11.77
C VAL A 262 3.15 7.71 11.03
N VAL A 263 3.93 6.67 11.35
CA VAL A 263 5.23 6.43 10.70
C VAL A 263 5.06 6.18 9.20
N THR A 264 4.11 5.32 8.83
CA THR A 264 3.85 5.03 7.41
C THR A 264 3.26 6.22 6.67
N ALA A 265 2.43 7.04 7.32
CA ALA A 265 1.89 8.27 6.73
C ALA A 265 3.00 9.27 6.37
N ILE A 266 3.97 9.47 7.25
CA ILE A 266 5.12 10.34 6.99
C ILE A 266 5.98 9.75 5.86
N SER A 267 6.23 8.43 5.86
CA SER A 267 6.99 7.76 4.81
C SER A 267 6.37 7.93 3.42
N PHE A 268 5.05 7.73 3.30
CA PHE A 268 4.33 7.93 2.03
C PHE A 268 4.23 9.41 1.67
N GLY A 269 4.01 10.30 2.64
CA GLY A 269 4.03 11.74 2.43
C GLY A 269 5.36 12.20 1.81
N LEU A 270 6.49 11.67 2.27
CA LEU A 270 7.80 11.94 1.70
C LEU A 270 7.91 11.49 0.23
N VAL A 271 7.35 10.32 -0.13
CA VAL A 271 7.35 9.86 -1.54
C VAL A 271 6.58 10.85 -2.42
N TYR A 272 5.36 11.24 -2.02
CA TYR A 272 4.55 12.20 -2.78
C TYR A 272 5.19 13.59 -2.84
N LEU A 273 5.85 14.02 -1.77
CA LEU A 273 6.65 15.24 -1.76
C LEU A 273 7.81 15.17 -2.76
N PHE A 274 8.54 14.06 -2.77
CA PHE A 274 9.66 13.87 -3.70
C PHE A 274 9.22 13.83 -5.17
N ILE A 275 8.03 13.31 -5.47
CA ILE A 275 7.45 13.34 -6.82
C ILE A 275 7.31 14.77 -7.35
N GLU A 276 7.00 15.74 -6.47
CA GLU A 276 6.87 17.16 -6.85
C GLU A 276 8.21 17.90 -6.84
N VAL A 277 9.06 17.62 -5.86
CA VAL A 277 10.23 18.43 -5.54
C VAL A 277 11.48 17.95 -6.29
N LEU A 278 11.69 16.64 -6.47
CA LEU A 278 12.88 16.16 -7.18
C LEU A 278 12.99 16.70 -8.62
N PRO A 279 11.89 16.72 -9.42
CA PRO A 279 11.98 17.38 -10.73
C PRO A 279 12.44 18.83 -10.66
N MET A 280 12.01 19.60 -9.64
CA MET A 280 12.44 21.00 -9.44
C MET A 280 13.95 21.10 -9.16
N ILE A 281 14.46 20.25 -8.26
CA ILE A 281 15.88 20.26 -7.87
C ILE A 281 16.77 19.85 -9.05
N TYR A 282 16.36 18.85 -9.83
CA TYR A 282 17.14 18.35 -10.97
C TYR A 282 17.00 19.19 -12.25
N LEU A 283 16.13 20.21 -12.25
CA LEU A 283 16.12 21.26 -13.28
C LEU A 283 17.22 22.32 -13.07
N ASP A 284 17.92 22.32 -11.94
CA ASP A 284 19.04 23.23 -11.69
C ASP A 284 20.15 23.01 -12.75
N PRO A 285 20.75 24.08 -13.29
CA PRO A 285 21.82 23.99 -14.28
C PRO A 285 23.02 23.13 -13.86
N VAL A 286 23.29 23.03 -12.56
CA VAL A 286 24.35 22.14 -12.01
C VAL A 286 24.07 20.67 -12.34
N PHE A 287 22.82 20.29 -12.49
CA PHE A 287 22.41 18.93 -12.81
C PHE A 287 21.97 18.71 -14.26
N ALA A 288 22.27 19.66 -15.16
CA ALA A 288 21.87 19.58 -16.57
C ALA A 288 22.37 18.31 -17.29
N ALA A 289 23.48 17.72 -16.83
CA ALA A 289 24.02 16.47 -17.37
C ALA A 289 23.33 15.20 -16.83
N SER A 290 22.37 15.32 -15.90
CA SER A 290 21.67 14.15 -15.35
C SER A 290 20.67 13.59 -16.37
N PRO A 291 20.54 12.26 -16.48
CA PRO A 291 19.48 11.65 -17.28
C PRO A 291 18.11 12.03 -16.74
N LYS A 292 17.14 12.24 -17.63
CA LYS A 292 15.76 12.56 -17.26
C LYS A 292 15.20 11.47 -16.34
N ASN A 293 14.56 11.87 -15.25
CA ASN A 293 13.91 10.97 -14.29
C ASN A 293 14.85 9.96 -13.58
N VAL A 294 16.17 10.16 -13.61
CA VAL A 294 17.16 9.28 -12.96
C VAL A 294 16.89 9.11 -11.47
N TYR A 295 16.43 10.16 -10.80
CA TYR A 295 16.09 10.16 -9.38
C TYR A 295 14.96 9.15 -9.03
N PHE A 296 13.95 8.98 -9.86
CA PHE A 296 12.92 7.97 -9.66
C PHE A 296 13.46 6.55 -9.87
N LEU A 297 14.30 6.35 -10.88
CA LEU A 297 14.94 5.06 -11.13
C LEU A 297 15.83 4.64 -9.96
N THR A 298 16.57 5.57 -9.37
CA THR A 298 17.47 5.26 -8.24
C THR A 298 16.70 4.94 -6.97
N ILE A 299 15.61 5.63 -6.67
CA ILE A 299 14.71 5.26 -5.57
C ILE A 299 14.12 3.86 -5.81
N GLY A 300 13.67 3.57 -7.03
CA GLY A 300 13.15 2.25 -7.41
C GLY A 300 14.18 1.14 -7.27
N LEU A 301 15.43 1.39 -7.68
CA LEU A 301 16.56 0.47 -7.50
C LEU A 301 16.82 0.19 -6.02
N GLY A 302 16.79 1.23 -5.19
CA GLY A 302 16.90 1.11 -3.73
C GLY A 302 15.79 0.26 -3.15
N ALA A 303 14.54 0.51 -3.54
CA ALA A 303 13.40 -0.28 -3.10
C ALA A 303 13.56 -1.77 -3.48
N PHE A 304 14.09 -2.07 -4.67
CA PHE A 304 14.38 -3.43 -5.08
C PHE A 304 15.46 -4.09 -4.22
N PHE A 305 16.50 -3.38 -3.80
CA PHE A 305 17.56 -3.92 -2.95
C PHE A 305 17.07 -4.38 -1.58
N SER A 306 15.91 -3.95 -1.12
CA SER A 306 15.31 -4.47 0.11
C SER A 306 14.95 -5.97 0.05
N VAL A 307 15.01 -6.60 -1.15
CA VAL A 307 14.89 -8.05 -1.31
C VAL A 307 15.96 -8.81 -0.51
N PHE A 308 17.16 -8.25 -0.38
CA PHE A 308 18.25 -8.89 0.36
C PHE A 308 17.96 -9.05 1.85
N THR A 309 17.24 -8.09 2.43
CA THR A 309 16.81 -8.15 3.84
C THR A 309 15.82 -9.29 4.07
N ARG A 310 15.06 -9.70 3.04
CA ARG A 310 14.15 -10.86 3.12
C ARG A 310 14.91 -12.17 3.36
N GLY A 311 16.11 -12.29 2.79
CA GLY A 311 16.99 -13.42 3.09
C GLY A 311 17.34 -13.49 4.58
N TYR A 312 17.65 -12.34 5.20
CA TYR A 312 17.92 -12.25 6.63
C TYR A 312 16.68 -12.60 7.47
N ASP A 313 15.51 -12.09 7.16
CA ASP A 313 14.25 -12.42 7.87
C ASP A 313 13.98 -13.93 7.83
N ASN A 314 14.17 -14.57 6.68
CA ASN A 314 14.00 -16.01 6.55
C ASN A 314 15.00 -16.79 7.41
N LEU A 315 16.25 -16.32 7.52
CA LEU A 315 17.26 -16.94 8.40
C LEU A 315 16.88 -16.79 9.87
N VAL A 316 16.35 -15.64 10.28
CA VAL A 316 15.88 -15.41 11.66
C VAL A 316 14.71 -16.33 11.97
N LEU A 317 13.71 -16.41 11.08
CA LEU A 317 12.55 -17.29 11.25
C LEU A 317 12.95 -18.78 11.28
N ALA A 318 13.87 -19.19 10.40
CA ALA A 318 14.39 -20.57 10.39
C ALA A 318 15.12 -20.92 11.68
N ARG A 319 15.96 -20.00 12.21
CA ARG A 319 16.68 -20.20 13.49
C ARG A 319 15.72 -20.31 14.68
N GLN A 320 14.65 -19.52 14.70
CA GLN A 320 13.63 -19.56 15.75
C GLN A 320 12.84 -20.86 15.70
N SER A 321 12.41 -21.26 14.49
CA SER A 321 11.74 -22.54 14.28
C SER A 321 12.60 -23.73 14.70
N ALA A 322 13.92 -23.71 14.40
CA ALA A 322 14.87 -24.75 14.81
C ALA A 322 15.04 -24.82 16.34
N LYS A 323 14.81 -23.71 17.05
CA LYS A 323 14.88 -23.65 18.52
C LYS A 323 13.52 -23.89 19.20
N ASN A 324 12.47 -24.22 18.45
CA ASN A 324 11.08 -24.34 18.91
C ASN A 324 10.58 -23.11 19.71
N LEU A 325 11.10 -21.92 19.40
CA LEU A 325 10.66 -20.68 20.03
C LEU A 325 9.43 -20.14 19.30
N PRO A 326 8.46 -19.56 20.03
CA PRO A 326 7.30 -18.95 19.40
C PRO A 326 7.72 -17.78 18.50
N ILE A 327 7.17 -17.74 17.29
CA ILE A 327 7.41 -16.64 16.35
C ILE A 327 6.50 -15.48 16.76
N THR A 328 7.09 -14.46 17.38
CA THR A 328 6.35 -13.24 17.73
C THR A 328 6.44 -12.19 16.61
N PRO A 329 5.43 -11.32 16.43
CA PRO A 329 5.49 -10.24 15.43
C PRO A 329 6.70 -9.33 15.59
N GLU A 330 7.18 -9.11 16.84
CA GLU A 330 8.34 -8.27 17.15
C GLU A 330 9.64 -8.82 16.54
N ASN A 331 9.73 -10.13 16.32
CA ASN A 331 10.92 -10.74 15.72
C ASN A 331 11.14 -10.35 14.26
N LYS A 332 10.11 -9.81 13.61
CA LYS A 332 10.14 -9.33 12.22
C LYS A 332 10.47 -7.84 12.10
N LEU A 333 10.61 -7.11 13.22
CA LEU A 333 10.93 -5.68 13.21
C LEU A 333 12.39 -5.35 12.86
N GLY A 334 13.25 -6.35 12.64
CA GLY A 334 14.69 -6.17 12.35
C GLY A 334 14.95 -5.23 11.17
N GLY A 335 14.22 -5.40 10.08
CA GLY A 335 14.31 -4.52 8.91
C GLY A 335 13.94 -3.07 9.20
N TYR A 336 12.96 -2.82 10.08
CA TYR A 336 12.58 -1.48 10.50
C TYR A 336 13.67 -0.80 11.35
N VAL A 337 14.34 -1.55 12.22
CA VAL A 337 15.47 -1.06 13.04
C VAL A 337 16.63 -0.59 12.17
N ILE A 338 16.89 -1.27 11.06
CA ILE A 338 17.94 -0.90 10.10
C ILE A 338 17.45 0.20 9.16
N GLY A 339 16.25 0.09 8.62
CA GLY A 339 15.70 1.00 7.63
C GLY A 339 15.48 2.42 8.15
N SER A 340 15.04 2.58 9.41
CA SER A 340 14.74 3.90 9.97
C SER A 340 15.98 4.80 10.07
N PRO A 341 17.14 4.38 10.64
CA PRO A 341 18.36 5.18 10.62
C PRO A 341 18.90 5.42 9.21
N LEU A 342 18.80 4.42 8.31
CA LEU A 342 19.25 4.58 6.93
C LEU A 342 18.43 5.65 6.19
N LEU A 343 17.12 5.76 6.46
CA LEU A 343 16.30 6.83 5.91
C LEU A 343 16.78 8.20 6.40
N ALA A 344 17.06 8.34 7.70
CA ALA A 344 17.58 9.58 8.24
C ALA A 344 18.93 9.95 7.60
N ILE A 345 19.88 9.02 7.58
CA ILE A 345 21.22 9.22 6.98
C ILE A 345 21.09 9.62 5.51
N SER A 346 20.22 8.96 4.74
CA SER A 346 20.05 9.27 3.32
C SER A 346 19.50 10.67 3.07
N LEU A 347 18.56 11.14 3.90
CA LEU A 347 18.00 12.49 3.80
C LEU A 347 19.01 13.57 4.22
N TRP A 348 19.80 13.33 5.28
CA TRP A 348 20.91 14.20 5.64
C TRP A 348 21.94 14.28 4.53
N TRP A 349 22.35 13.15 3.94
CA TRP A 349 23.27 13.12 2.80
C TRP A 349 22.70 13.92 1.63
N PHE A 350 21.43 13.67 1.24
CA PHE A 350 20.77 14.40 0.16
C PHE A 350 20.77 15.91 0.42
N ALA A 351 20.32 16.35 1.59
CA ALA A 351 20.16 17.75 1.97
C ALA A 351 21.47 18.56 1.83
N TRP A 352 22.61 17.94 2.13
CA TRP A 352 23.91 18.64 2.16
C TRP A 352 24.73 18.48 0.88
N THR A 353 24.25 17.71 -0.08
CA THR A 353 24.94 17.47 -1.36
C THR A 353 24.23 18.10 -2.56
N ILE A 354 23.05 18.71 -2.36
CA ILE A 354 22.34 19.44 -3.42
C ILE A 354 22.73 20.93 -3.45
N PRO A 355 22.60 21.63 -4.61
CA PRO A 355 22.79 23.07 -4.70
C PRO A 355 21.86 23.86 -3.75
N PRO A 356 22.25 25.06 -3.26
CA PRO A 356 23.51 25.78 -3.55
C PRO A 356 24.66 25.44 -2.60
N PHE A 357 24.46 24.65 -1.51
CA PHE A 357 25.54 24.40 -0.54
C PHE A 357 26.74 23.65 -1.14
N ALA A 358 26.48 22.72 -2.04
CA ALA A 358 27.52 21.95 -2.68
C ALA A 358 27.27 21.89 -4.20
N VAL A 359 28.26 22.31 -4.99
CA VAL A 359 28.28 22.17 -6.45
C VAL A 359 28.97 20.83 -6.75
N LEU A 360 28.27 19.74 -6.50
CA LEU A 360 28.77 18.37 -6.72
C LEU A 360 28.18 17.77 -7.98
N HIS A 361 28.84 16.75 -8.51
CA HIS A 361 28.29 15.98 -9.63
C HIS A 361 26.97 15.34 -9.23
N TRP A 362 25.98 15.34 -10.13
CA TRP A 362 24.62 14.86 -9.87
C TRP A 362 24.54 13.43 -9.31
N THR A 363 25.54 12.58 -9.56
CA THR A 363 25.57 11.20 -9.06
C THR A 363 25.66 11.12 -7.54
N ILE A 364 26.26 12.11 -6.86
CA ILE A 364 26.48 12.06 -5.41
C ILE A 364 25.15 12.19 -4.63
N PRO A 365 24.30 13.23 -4.85
CA PRO A 365 22.98 13.29 -4.23
C PRO A 365 22.07 12.18 -4.74
N THR A 366 22.19 11.76 -6.01
CA THR A 366 21.39 10.65 -6.56
C THR A 366 21.69 9.31 -5.87
N ALA A 367 22.94 9.07 -5.48
CA ALA A 367 23.31 7.86 -4.74
C ALA A 367 22.62 7.76 -3.37
N SER A 368 22.37 8.88 -2.69
CA SER A 368 21.60 8.88 -1.43
C SER A 368 20.16 8.43 -1.62
N LEU A 369 19.55 8.70 -2.78
CA LEU A 369 18.20 8.30 -3.12
C LEU A 369 18.03 6.76 -3.21
N VAL A 370 19.10 6.02 -3.50
CA VAL A 370 19.10 4.55 -3.45
C VAL A 370 18.81 4.08 -2.00
N LEU A 371 19.49 4.68 -1.02
CA LEU A 371 19.27 4.38 0.38
C LEU A 371 17.88 4.79 0.84
N THR A 372 17.39 5.95 0.34
CA THR A 372 16.02 6.39 0.59
C THR A 372 15.00 5.38 0.10
N GLY A 373 15.14 4.88 -1.13
CA GLY A 373 14.24 3.87 -1.71
C GLY A 373 14.25 2.56 -0.94
N TYR A 374 15.45 2.07 -0.57
CA TYR A 374 15.60 0.89 0.28
C TYR A 374 14.86 1.06 1.61
N ALA A 375 15.13 2.17 2.30
CA ALA A 375 14.58 2.41 3.63
C ALA A 375 13.06 2.57 3.61
N LEU A 376 12.50 3.34 2.65
CA LEU A 376 11.06 3.52 2.51
C LEU A 376 10.34 2.20 2.24
N ASN A 377 10.87 1.35 1.34
CA ASN A 377 10.28 0.05 1.07
C ASN A 377 10.34 -0.87 2.29
N GLU A 378 11.47 -0.87 3.00
CA GLU A 378 11.69 -1.67 4.19
C GLU A 378 10.74 -1.28 5.33
N LEU A 379 10.59 0.03 5.62
CA LEU A 379 9.66 0.52 6.63
C LEU A 379 8.22 0.09 6.32
N ASN A 380 7.77 0.35 5.10
CA ASN A 380 6.40 0.06 4.70
C ASN A 380 6.09 -1.45 4.74
N TYR A 381 7.02 -2.28 4.28
CA TYR A 381 6.89 -3.74 4.33
C TYR A 381 6.80 -4.25 5.78
N VAL A 382 7.76 -3.87 6.62
CA VAL A 382 7.85 -4.39 8.01
C VAL A 382 6.63 -3.96 8.80
N LEU A 383 6.21 -2.71 8.69
CA LEU A 383 5.09 -2.17 9.46
C LEU A 383 3.74 -2.73 8.99
N ALA A 384 3.54 -2.90 7.68
CA ALA A 384 2.34 -3.58 7.16
C ALA A 384 2.27 -5.04 7.59
N GLY A 385 3.40 -5.76 7.53
CA GLY A 385 3.52 -7.13 8.01
C GLY A 385 3.27 -7.26 9.51
N TYR A 386 3.80 -6.33 10.30
CA TYR A 386 3.59 -6.29 11.75
C TYR A 386 2.11 -6.12 12.12
N LEU A 387 1.39 -5.20 11.46
CA LEU A 387 -0.05 -5.04 11.66
C LEU A 387 -0.83 -6.30 11.26
N THR A 388 -0.50 -6.90 10.13
CA THR A 388 -1.15 -8.13 9.65
C THR A 388 -0.96 -9.28 10.63
N ASP A 389 0.23 -9.42 11.23
CA ASP A 389 0.51 -10.45 12.21
C ASP A 389 -0.13 -10.17 13.58
N CYS A 390 -0.26 -8.90 13.99
CA CYS A 390 -0.90 -8.53 15.25
C CYS A 390 -2.44 -8.67 15.21
N TYR A 391 -3.07 -8.49 14.04
CA TYR A 391 -4.53 -8.44 13.90
C TYR A 391 -5.03 -9.40 12.80
N GLN A 392 -4.62 -10.66 12.83
CA GLN A 392 -4.85 -11.67 11.77
C GLN A 392 -6.31 -11.72 11.26
N GLN A 393 -7.30 -11.78 12.16
CA GLN A 393 -8.73 -11.83 11.78
C GLN A 393 -9.21 -10.54 11.12
N TYR A 394 -8.59 -9.41 11.46
CA TYR A 394 -8.92 -8.06 11.02
C TYR A 394 -7.76 -7.43 10.21
N ALA A 395 -6.96 -8.26 9.53
CA ALA A 395 -5.78 -7.80 8.79
C ALA A 395 -6.11 -6.72 7.77
N ALA A 396 -7.17 -6.90 6.97
CA ALA A 396 -7.61 -5.89 6.01
C ALA A 396 -8.08 -4.60 6.69
N SER A 397 -8.79 -4.69 7.82
CA SER A 397 -9.27 -3.51 8.57
C SER A 397 -8.12 -2.76 9.25
N SER A 398 -7.10 -3.44 9.77
CA SER A 398 -5.92 -2.80 10.38
C SER A 398 -5.04 -2.09 9.35
N VAL A 399 -4.82 -2.74 8.19
CA VAL A 399 -4.11 -2.10 7.06
C VAL A 399 -4.97 -0.99 6.44
N GLY A 400 -6.30 -1.12 6.45
CA GLY A 400 -7.23 -0.05 6.08
C GLY A 400 -7.06 1.20 6.94
N ALA A 401 -6.94 1.04 8.27
CA ALA A 401 -6.68 2.14 9.20
C ALA A 401 -5.35 2.87 8.88
N MET A 402 -4.29 2.11 8.63
CA MET A 402 -3.01 2.63 8.17
C MET A 402 -3.15 3.37 6.82
N ALA A 403 -3.91 2.81 5.87
CA ALA A 403 -4.10 3.41 4.54
C ALA A 403 -4.85 4.75 4.60
N ILE A 404 -5.83 4.92 5.49
CA ILE A 404 -6.54 6.18 5.71
C ILE A 404 -5.56 7.30 6.06
N THR A 405 -4.78 7.10 7.11
CA THR A 405 -3.82 8.10 7.60
C THR A 405 -2.75 8.39 6.54
N ARG A 406 -2.21 7.36 5.91
CA ARG A 406 -1.24 7.45 4.83
C ARG A 406 -1.75 8.31 3.67
N SER A 407 -2.96 8.04 3.17
CA SER A 407 -3.53 8.75 2.03
C SER A 407 -3.84 10.21 2.36
N LEU A 408 -4.33 10.52 3.58
CA LEU A 408 -4.58 11.90 4.02
C LEU A 408 -3.28 12.72 4.10
N PHE A 409 -2.23 12.18 4.71
CA PHE A 409 -0.93 12.86 4.76
C PHE A 409 -0.35 13.05 3.35
N SER A 410 -0.39 12.01 2.52
CA SER A 410 0.09 12.09 1.14
C SER A 410 -0.68 13.10 0.30
N ALA A 411 -1.95 13.36 0.60
CA ALA A 411 -2.76 14.37 -0.07
C ALA A 411 -2.34 15.81 0.28
N THR A 412 -1.80 16.03 1.48
CA THR A 412 -1.42 17.36 1.96
C THR A 412 0.01 17.74 1.56
N PHE A 413 0.95 16.80 1.57
CA PHE A 413 2.38 17.07 1.34
C PHE A 413 2.70 17.76 0.00
N PRO A 414 2.14 17.37 -1.17
CA PRO A 414 2.39 18.06 -2.43
C PRO A 414 1.94 19.52 -2.44
N LEU A 415 0.87 19.86 -1.68
CA LEU A 415 0.29 21.19 -1.69
C LEU A 415 1.21 22.26 -1.06
N PHE A 416 1.88 21.91 0.04
CA PHE A 416 2.78 22.84 0.69
C PHE A 416 4.25 22.58 0.34
N GLY A 417 4.57 21.42 -0.23
CA GLY A 417 5.95 21.01 -0.50
C GLY A 417 6.68 21.97 -1.41
N THR A 418 6.12 22.32 -2.55
CA THR A 418 6.71 23.27 -3.49
C THR A 418 6.88 24.65 -2.86
N ALA A 419 5.93 25.11 -2.06
CA ALA A 419 6.01 26.38 -1.33
C ALA A 419 7.12 26.34 -0.26
N LEU A 420 7.21 25.25 0.51
CA LEU A 420 8.23 25.04 1.51
C LEU A 420 9.64 25.11 0.90
N PHE A 421 9.86 24.42 -0.21
CA PHE A 421 11.16 24.37 -0.88
C PHE A 421 11.53 25.71 -1.58
N ARG A 422 10.54 26.46 -2.07
CA ARG A 422 10.77 27.82 -2.61
C ARG A 422 11.10 28.84 -1.53
N LEU A 423 10.44 28.75 -0.36
CA LEU A 423 10.62 29.72 0.73
C LEU A 423 11.92 29.49 1.53
N LEU A 424 12.22 28.24 1.86
CA LEU A 424 13.37 27.88 2.69
C LEU A 424 14.64 27.59 1.86
N GLY A 425 14.49 27.35 0.56
CA GLY A 425 15.55 26.80 -0.28
C GLY A 425 15.71 25.28 -0.14
N TYR A 426 16.35 24.65 -1.12
CA TYR A 426 16.40 23.17 -1.24
C TYR A 426 17.08 22.50 -0.04
N ASN A 427 18.20 23.03 0.43
CA ASN A 427 19.00 22.44 1.51
C ASN A 427 18.29 22.54 2.86
N VAL A 428 17.74 23.71 3.21
CA VAL A 428 17.08 23.92 4.50
C VAL A 428 15.78 23.09 4.57
N ALA A 429 14.98 23.12 3.49
CA ALA A 429 13.76 22.32 3.43
C ALA A 429 14.05 20.81 3.56
N SER A 430 15.07 20.30 2.83
CA SER A 430 15.51 18.90 2.96
C SER A 430 16.05 18.58 4.36
N THR A 431 16.74 19.52 5.01
CA THR A 431 17.23 19.39 6.40
C THR A 431 16.07 19.27 7.39
N VAL A 432 15.01 20.08 7.24
CA VAL A 432 13.80 19.98 8.07
C VAL A 432 13.18 18.58 7.97
N LEU A 433 13.10 18.02 6.76
CA LEU A 433 12.62 16.66 6.55
C LEU A 433 13.53 15.62 7.22
N ALA A 434 14.86 15.79 7.09
CA ALA A 434 15.86 14.91 7.70
C ALA A 434 15.75 14.91 9.23
N VAL A 435 15.58 16.08 9.86
CA VAL A 435 15.34 16.21 11.31
C VAL A 435 14.06 15.47 11.70
N GLY A 436 12.95 15.69 10.99
CA GLY A 436 11.67 15.01 11.26
C GLY A 436 11.81 13.49 11.22
N VAL A 437 12.49 12.95 10.22
CA VAL A 437 12.74 11.50 10.11
C VAL A 437 13.69 11.00 11.21
N THR A 438 14.68 11.81 11.61
CA THR A 438 15.60 11.45 12.70
C THR A 438 14.83 11.29 14.03
N VAL A 439 13.83 12.12 14.30
CA VAL A 439 12.95 11.96 15.47
C VAL A 439 12.17 10.65 15.39
N LEU A 440 11.73 10.23 14.20
CA LEU A 440 11.03 8.95 14.03
C LEU A 440 11.91 7.72 14.27
N CYS A 441 13.25 7.84 14.29
CA CYS A 441 14.15 6.74 14.64
C CYS A 441 14.01 6.27 16.11
N ILE A 442 13.24 7.00 16.92
CA ILE A 442 12.88 6.57 18.28
C ILE A 442 11.82 5.45 18.25
N MET A 443 11.03 5.33 17.19
CA MET A 443 9.89 4.40 17.10
C MET A 443 10.29 2.92 17.05
N PRO A 444 11.32 2.47 16.29
CA PRO A 444 11.72 1.05 16.28
C PRO A 444 12.05 0.49 17.67
N PRO A 445 12.95 1.11 18.48
CA PRO A 445 13.23 0.60 19.82
C PRO A 445 12.01 0.65 20.74
N LEU A 446 11.10 1.62 20.55
CA LEU A 446 9.88 1.75 21.32
C LEU A 446 8.93 0.57 21.04
N LEU A 447 8.73 0.20 19.76
CA LEU A 447 7.92 -0.96 19.37
C LEU A 447 8.55 -2.27 19.83
N LEU A 448 9.87 -2.42 19.76
CA LEU A 448 10.56 -3.63 20.26
C LEU A 448 10.36 -3.81 21.76
N ARG A 449 10.45 -2.72 22.55
CA ARG A 449 10.38 -2.79 24.01
C ARG A 449 8.95 -2.94 24.52
N TYR A 450 8.01 -2.21 23.94
CA TYR A 450 6.64 -2.08 24.45
C TYR A 450 5.59 -2.78 23.60
N GLY A 451 5.92 -3.27 22.39
CA GLY A 451 4.97 -3.89 21.48
C GLY A 451 4.21 -5.08 22.09
N ALA A 452 4.92 -5.97 22.78
CA ALA A 452 4.30 -7.11 23.46
C ALA A 452 3.35 -6.68 24.61
N VAL A 453 3.66 -5.59 25.32
CA VAL A 453 2.80 -5.04 26.39
C VAL A 453 1.54 -4.42 25.78
N LEU A 454 1.72 -3.61 24.73
CA LEU A 454 0.61 -2.97 24.04
C LEU A 454 -0.37 -3.98 23.45
N ARG A 455 0.12 -5.11 22.89
CA ARG A 455 -0.75 -6.21 22.40
C ARG A 455 -1.56 -6.86 23.51
N LYS A 456 -0.97 -7.03 24.70
CA LYS A 456 -1.68 -7.62 25.84
C LYS A 456 -2.84 -6.73 26.35
N ILE A 457 -2.76 -5.43 26.17
CA ILE A 457 -3.79 -4.46 26.57
C ILE A 457 -4.87 -4.32 25.48
N SER A 458 -4.55 -4.66 24.23
CA SER A 458 -5.43 -4.52 23.08
C SER A 458 -6.60 -5.50 23.12
N PRO A 459 -7.87 -5.04 23.10
CA PRO A 459 -9.04 -5.91 23.07
C PRO A 459 -9.18 -6.68 21.74
N PHE A 460 -8.60 -6.19 20.66
CA PHE A 460 -8.65 -6.83 19.33
C PHE A 460 -7.52 -7.85 19.11
N ALA A 461 -6.37 -7.71 19.80
CA ALA A 461 -5.25 -8.64 19.72
C ALA A 461 -5.34 -9.79 20.74
N GLN A 462 -6.11 -9.66 21.82
CA GLN A 462 -6.25 -10.69 22.88
C GLN A 462 -7.12 -11.88 22.49
N ASN A 463 -7.92 -11.78 21.44
CA ASN A 463 -8.81 -12.86 20.98
C ASN A 463 -8.11 -13.87 20.05
N GLN A 464 -6.78 -13.98 20.13
CA GLN A 464 -5.96 -14.89 19.30
C GLN A 464 -5.32 -16.02 20.09
#